data_111c68a8b36e78e5fdafdbf2ac0e9492
#
_entry.id   111c68a8b36e78e5fdafdbf2ac0e9492
#
_cell.length_a   1.000
_cell.length_b   1.000
_cell.length_c   1.000
_cell.angle_alpha   90.00
_cell.angle_beta   90.00
_cell.angle_gamma   90.00
#
_symmetry.space_group_name_H-M   'P 1'
#
loop_
_entity.id
_entity.type
_entity.pdbx_description
1 polymer ?
#
loop_
_entity_poly.entity_id
_entity_poly.type
_entity_poly.pdbx_seq_one_letter_code
_entity_poly.pdbx_strand_id
1 'polypeptide(L)'
;GYQKFIEWQINTLKENGKIIQGSHPVGWCPKDSNPVSQHDTMGDVEPKIDDKNFLVKFVFGEYIFPVTTLRPETIFGITNLWVNPNTIYKKLTVDRQKWIVSKECAYKLEFFDKEITVDGDIAGTEIIGKYAKTHDGRDIPILPADFVEPGMGTGLVMSVPGHAPKDYQALMDLKVKGHELAVKIEPISIIVTEGYEKFPAKQICEKLGVTDQSDEKLEEATKELYLKEFTDGKLNEACGDFNNEKVQFGRDKVRAWLAENKHLEKFPVLENAPVNCRCGAECVVKILNNQWFLNYGDETWKEQARNCFDEMNILPSNIKTEFKEVIDWLHERACARQQGLGTKLPWDKDWIVESLSDSVIYMAYYTISRFVNDGTVTPENLTHELFDYILLDKGDVESAASTSKLSNDIIETMKKEFTYFYPVDSRHSGRDLVQNHLSFFVLNHVAIFEKKLWPQEIVVNGSVMMDGAKMSKSMGNI
;
A
#
# COMPACT_ATOMS: atom_id res chain seq x y z
N GLY A 1 -3.66 -22.50 -26.83
CA GLY A 1 -4.59 -23.14 -25.86
C GLY A 1 -4.59 -22.40 -24.54
N TYR A 2 -3.43 -22.24 -23.89
CA TYR A 2 -3.34 -21.65 -22.54
C TYR A 2 -3.91 -20.23 -22.45
N GLN A 3 -3.66 -19.37 -23.45
CA GLN A 3 -4.27 -18.02 -23.46
C GLN A 3 -5.82 -18.06 -23.42
N LYS A 4 -6.46 -19.05 -24.08
CA LYS A 4 -7.91 -19.22 -24.02
C LYS A 4 -8.39 -19.57 -22.61
N PHE A 5 -7.62 -20.40 -21.91
CA PHE A 5 -7.90 -20.72 -20.51
C PHE A 5 -7.75 -19.49 -19.60
N ILE A 6 -6.73 -18.66 -19.82
CA ILE A 6 -6.57 -17.39 -19.05
C ILE A 6 -7.69 -16.40 -19.39
N GLU A 7 -8.10 -16.27 -20.66
CA GLU A 7 -9.27 -15.46 -21.03
C GLU A 7 -10.52 -15.90 -20.27
N TRP A 8 -10.75 -17.23 -20.17
CA TRP A 8 -11.87 -17.79 -19.39
C TRP A 8 -11.71 -17.49 -17.88
N GLN A 9 -10.54 -17.76 -17.28
CA GLN A 9 -10.27 -17.51 -15.86
C GLN A 9 -10.59 -16.06 -15.47
N ILE A 10 -10.07 -15.11 -16.24
CA ILE A 10 -10.22 -13.68 -15.95
C ILE A 10 -11.68 -13.22 -16.16
N ASN A 11 -12.37 -13.73 -17.18
CA ASN A 11 -13.80 -13.46 -17.37
C ASN A 11 -14.62 -13.98 -16.18
N THR A 12 -14.39 -15.21 -15.76
CA THR A 12 -15.06 -15.83 -14.61
C THR A 12 -14.85 -15.03 -13.33
N LEU A 13 -13.63 -14.57 -13.07
CA LEU A 13 -13.34 -13.72 -11.92
C LEU A 13 -14.08 -12.37 -12.00
N LYS A 14 -14.16 -11.78 -13.19
CA LYS A 14 -14.91 -10.53 -13.41
C LYS A 14 -16.41 -10.71 -13.21
N GLU A 15 -16.99 -11.77 -13.77
CA GLU A 15 -18.40 -12.13 -13.61
C GLU A 15 -18.76 -12.37 -12.13
N ASN A 16 -17.84 -12.96 -11.37
CA ASN A 16 -17.98 -13.18 -9.93
C ASN A 16 -17.69 -11.91 -9.10
N GLY A 17 -17.50 -10.74 -9.74
CA GLY A 17 -17.26 -9.46 -9.07
C GLY A 17 -15.91 -9.36 -8.37
N LYS A 18 -14.93 -10.21 -8.72
CA LYS A 18 -13.60 -10.26 -8.09
C LYS A 18 -12.58 -9.36 -8.80
N ILE A 19 -12.93 -8.79 -9.95
CA ILE A 19 -12.11 -7.82 -10.67
C ILE A 19 -12.83 -6.48 -10.69
N ILE A 20 -12.13 -5.45 -10.25
CA ILE A 20 -12.60 -4.06 -10.20
C ILE A 20 -11.67 -3.16 -11.00
N GLN A 21 -12.19 -2.03 -11.44
CA GLN A 21 -11.39 -0.96 -12.02
C GLN A 21 -11.34 0.22 -11.03
N GLY A 22 -10.18 0.82 -10.88
CA GLY A 22 -10.03 1.92 -9.93
C GLY A 22 -8.69 2.62 -10.05
N SER A 23 -8.52 3.63 -9.19
CA SER A 23 -7.26 4.33 -8.99
C SER A 23 -6.67 3.90 -7.65
N HIS A 24 -5.48 3.32 -7.69
CA HIS A 24 -4.79 2.86 -6.49
C HIS A 24 -3.32 3.28 -6.50
N PRO A 25 -2.75 3.57 -5.32
CA PRO A 25 -1.31 3.76 -5.20
C PRO A 25 -0.60 2.42 -5.37
N VAL A 26 0.45 2.40 -6.17
CA VAL A 26 1.32 1.22 -6.38
C VAL A 26 2.77 1.62 -6.21
N GLY A 27 3.63 0.68 -5.80
CA GLY A 27 5.08 0.83 -5.94
C GLY A 27 5.44 0.93 -7.43
N TRP A 28 6.26 1.88 -7.81
CA TRP A 28 6.56 2.19 -9.20
C TRP A 28 8.06 2.41 -9.43
N CYS A 29 8.59 1.80 -10.47
CA CYS A 29 9.94 2.11 -10.96
C CYS A 29 9.87 3.24 -12.00
N PRO A 30 10.42 4.43 -11.71
CA PRO A 30 10.38 5.55 -12.67
C PRO A 30 11.19 5.27 -13.94
N LYS A 31 12.26 4.49 -13.85
CA LYS A 31 13.15 4.17 -14.98
C LYS A 31 12.55 3.13 -15.91
N ASP A 32 12.00 2.05 -15.36
CA ASP A 32 11.41 0.97 -16.15
C ASP A 32 9.95 1.26 -16.52
N SER A 33 9.37 2.32 -15.93
CA SER A 33 7.98 2.74 -16.15
C SER A 33 6.98 1.59 -15.92
N ASN A 34 7.17 0.84 -14.81
CA ASN A 34 6.35 -0.32 -14.45
C ASN A 34 6.02 -0.33 -12.95
N PRO A 35 4.85 -0.88 -12.56
CA PRO A 35 4.60 -1.27 -11.18
C PRO A 35 5.67 -2.26 -10.71
N VAL A 36 6.07 -2.16 -9.45
CA VAL A 36 7.05 -3.06 -8.84
C VAL A 36 6.42 -3.84 -7.69
N SER A 37 6.76 -5.11 -7.63
CA SER A 37 6.47 -6.03 -6.55
C SER A 37 7.77 -6.52 -5.91
N GLN A 38 7.67 -7.35 -4.88
CA GLN A 38 8.82 -7.93 -4.20
C GLN A 38 9.89 -8.49 -5.15
N HIS A 39 9.47 -9.19 -6.22
CA HIS A 39 10.40 -9.81 -7.17
C HIS A 39 11.06 -8.85 -8.15
N ASP A 40 10.60 -7.60 -8.22
CA ASP A 40 11.14 -6.57 -9.10
C ASP A 40 12.16 -5.69 -8.38
N THR A 41 12.33 -5.87 -7.08
CA THR A 41 13.20 -5.07 -6.22
C THR A 41 14.53 -5.76 -5.91
N MET A 42 15.53 -4.97 -5.58
CA MET A 42 16.81 -5.48 -5.06
C MET A 42 16.59 -6.06 -3.66
N GLY A 43 17.07 -7.29 -3.45
CA GLY A 43 16.93 -7.99 -2.16
C GLY A 43 15.52 -8.56 -1.92
N ASP A 44 14.67 -8.65 -2.95
CA ASP A 44 13.30 -9.18 -2.86
C ASP A 44 12.47 -8.49 -1.76
N VAL A 45 12.56 -7.16 -1.68
CA VAL A 45 11.82 -6.33 -0.71
C VAL A 45 10.48 -5.91 -1.29
N GLU A 46 9.37 -6.26 -0.64
CA GLU A 46 8.04 -5.78 -1.05
C GLU A 46 7.90 -4.29 -0.77
N PRO A 47 7.55 -3.44 -1.77
CA PRO A 47 7.22 -2.04 -1.54
C PRO A 47 5.96 -1.93 -0.69
N LYS A 48 6.10 -1.49 0.56
CA LYS A 48 4.96 -1.30 1.46
C LYS A 48 4.42 0.11 1.33
N ILE A 49 3.18 0.23 0.89
CA ILE A 49 2.52 1.52 0.74
C ILE A 49 1.75 1.83 2.02
N ASP A 50 2.07 2.95 2.64
CA ASP A 50 1.26 3.55 3.68
C ASP A 50 0.29 4.55 3.06
N ASP A 51 -0.99 4.20 3.01
CA ASP A 51 -2.09 5.02 2.54
C ASP A 51 -2.74 5.87 3.64
N LYS A 52 -2.21 5.75 4.88
CA LYS A 52 -2.68 6.49 6.07
C LYS A 52 -1.94 7.81 6.26
N ASN A 53 -1.01 8.14 5.38
CA ASN A 53 -0.38 9.45 5.32
C ASN A 53 -1.31 10.46 4.67
N PHE A 54 -1.35 11.66 5.25
CA PHE A 54 -2.21 12.74 4.79
C PHE A 54 -1.46 14.06 4.74
N LEU A 55 -1.86 14.92 3.81
CA LEU A 55 -1.46 16.32 3.76
C LEU A 55 -2.48 17.16 4.52
N VAL A 56 -2.02 17.92 5.49
CA VAL A 56 -2.77 19.02 6.10
C VAL A 56 -2.36 20.32 5.45
N LYS A 57 -3.31 21.16 5.07
CA LYS A 57 -3.08 22.38 4.29
C LYS A 57 -3.03 23.62 5.19
N PHE A 58 -1.93 24.37 5.12
CA PHE A 58 -1.74 25.68 5.77
C PHE A 58 -1.65 26.76 4.71
N VAL A 59 -2.28 27.92 4.96
CA VAL A 59 -2.29 29.02 4.00
C VAL A 59 -1.13 29.97 4.25
N PHE A 60 -0.33 30.23 3.21
CA PHE A 60 0.80 31.14 3.22
C PHE A 60 0.67 32.17 2.10
N GLY A 61 0.04 33.32 2.38
CA GLY A 61 -0.30 34.29 1.35
C GLY A 61 -1.22 33.68 0.29
N GLU A 62 -0.76 33.64 -0.97
CA GLU A 62 -1.49 32.98 -2.05
C GLU A 62 -1.15 31.50 -2.20
N TYR A 63 -0.19 30.98 -1.42
CA TYR A 63 0.30 29.60 -1.47
C TYR A 63 -0.30 28.75 -0.34
N ILE A 64 -0.23 27.45 -0.53
CA ILE A 64 -0.53 26.42 0.48
C ILE A 64 0.80 25.73 0.83
N PHE A 65 1.03 25.54 2.12
CA PHE A 65 2.00 24.59 2.64
C PHE A 65 1.27 23.28 2.95
N PRO A 66 1.36 22.25 2.08
CA PRO A 66 0.86 20.93 2.40
C PRO A 66 1.88 20.25 3.31
N VAL A 67 1.46 19.79 4.48
CA VAL A 67 2.33 19.15 5.47
C VAL A 67 1.85 17.74 5.73
N THR A 68 2.74 16.74 5.64
CA THR A 68 2.39 15.35 5.91
C THR A 68 2.22 15.09 7.40
N THR A 69 1.22 14.29 7.76
CA THR A 69 1.01 13.82 9.13
C THR A 69 0.40 12.42 9.17
N LEU A 70 0.85 11.63 10.15
CA LEU A 70 0.23 10.37 10.57
C LEU A 70 -0.73 10.59 11.75
N ARG A 71 -0.72 11.80 12.35
CA ARG A 71 -1.45 12.13 13.56
C ARG A 71 -2.35 13.36 13.35
N PRO A 72 -3.40 13.27 12.50
CA PRO A 72 -4.27 14.39 12.17
C PRO A 72 -4.96 14.99 13.40
N GLU A 73 -5.16 14.20 14.45
CA GLU A 73 -5.71 14.67 15.73
C GLU A 73 -4.85 15.74 16.38
N THR A 74 -3.58 15.83 16.07
CA THR A 74 -2.68 16.82 16.69
C THR A 74 -2.76 18.22 16.08
N ILE A 75 -3.58 18.40 15.04
CA ILE A 75 -3.75 19.71 14.39
C ILE A 75 -4.19 20.82 15.36
N PHE A 76 -4.91 20.49 16.42
CA PHE A 76 -5.36 21.45 17.44
C PHE A 76 -4.21 21.97 18.30
N GLY A 77 -3.11 21.21 18.41
CA GLY A 77 -1.93 21.55 19.22
C GLY A 77 -0.79 22.23 18.45
N ILE A 78 -1.01 22.60 17.20
CA ILE A 78 0.02 23.21 16.36
C ILE A 78 0.38 24.59 16.85
N THR A 79 1.69 24.85 16.98
CA THR A 79 2.23 26.14 17.41
C THR A 79 3.03 26.88 16.33
N ASN A 80 3.67 26.15 15.42
CA ASN A 80 4.52 26.69 14.34
C ASN A 80 4.69 25.65 13.23
N LEU A 81 5.25 26.08 12.09
CA LEU A 81 5.78 25.18 11.07
C LEU A 81 7.30 25.19 11.12
N TRP A 82 7.91 24.01 10.84
CA TRP A 82 9.34 23.84 10.67
C TRP A 82 9.74 23.82 9.20
N VAL A 83 10.79 24.58 8.87
CA VAL A 83 11.35 24.69 7.52
C VAL A 83 12.87 24.57 7.62
N ASN A 84 13.48 23.83 6.71
CA ASN A 84 14.94 23.73 6.63
C ASN A 84 15.51 24.99 5.95
N PRO A 85 16.36 25.78 6.63
CA PRO A 85 16.91 27.02 6.09
C PRO A 85 17.82 26.78 4.87
N ASN A 86 18.41 25.60 4.76
CA ASN A 86 19.38 25.24 3.70
C ASN A 86 18.71 24.61 2.45
N THR A 87 17.37 24.50 2.46
CA THR A 87 16.60 23.89 1.36
C THR A 87 16.05 24.94 0.41
N ILE A 88 16.13 24.65 -0.90
CA ILE A 88 15.38 25.38 -1.93
C ILE A 88 14.08 24.64 -2.19
N TYR A 89 12.98 25.31 -1.91
CA TYR A 89 11.62 24.81 -2.14
C TYR A 89 11.14 25.18 -3.53
N LYS A 90 10.23 24.40 -4.07
CA LYS A 90 9.55 24.63 -5.35
C LYS A 90 8.19 25.29 -5.11
N LYS A 91 7.91 26.32 -5.90
CA LYS A 91 6.57 26.89 -6.07
C LYS A 91 5.91 26.12 -7.21
N LEU A 92 4.75 25.55 -6.95
CA LEU A 92 4.01 24.72 -7.90
C LEU A 92 2.58 25.21 -8.02
N THR A 93 1.99 25.07 -9.19
CA THR A 93 0.55 25.01 -9.35
C THR A 93 0.14 23.54 -9.45
N VAL A 94 -0.64 23.06 -8.48
CA VAL A 94 -1.12 21.67 -8.37
C VAL A 94 -2.65 21.71 -8.38
N ASP A 95 -3.30 21.16 -9.39
CA ASP A 95 -4.78 21.15 -9.55
C ASP A 95 -5.39 22.55 -9.33
N ARG A 96 -4.80 23.60 -9.91
CA ARG A 96 -5.18 25.03 -9.77
C ARG A 96 -4.91 25.65 -8.39
N GLN A 97 -4.28 24.93 -7.45
CA GLN A 97 -3.82 25.47 -6.17
C GLN A 97 -2.33 25.75 -6.21
N LYS A 98 -1.90 26.85 -5.63
CA LYS A 98 -0.47 27.18 -5.53
C LYS A 98 0.13 26.55 -4.29
N TRP A 99 1.14 25.71 -4.46
CA TRP A 99 1.80 24.98 -3.38
C TRP A 99 3.28 25.38 -3.26
N ILE A 100 3.83 25.26 -2.06
CA ILE A 100 5.27 25.29 -1.82
C ILE A 100 5.65 23.98 -1.14
N VAL A 101 6.58 23.23 -1.75
CA VAL A 101 7.06 21.94 -1.27
C VAL A 101 8.56 21.78 -1.57
N SER A 102 9.23 20.79 -1.00
CA SER A 102 10.61 20.45 -1.37
C SER A 102 10.72 20.00 -2.83
N LYS A 103 11.93 20.05 -3.38
CA LYS A 103 12.21 19.54 -4.74
C LYS A 103 11.89 18.04 -4.85
N GLU A 104 12.21 17.29 -3.82
CA GLU A 104 11.97 15.85 -3.73
C GLU A 104 10.48 15.52 -3.70
N CYS A 105 9.68 16.31 -2.97
CA CYS A 105 8.23 16.17 -2.99
C CYS A 105 7.65 16.55 -4.36
N ALA A 106 8.12 17.62 -4.98
CA ALA A 106 7.70 18.02 -6.33
C ALA A 106 7.90 16.88 -7.33
N TYR A 107 9.04 16.20 -7.27
CA TYR A 107 9.32 15.00 -8.09
C TYR A 107 8.36 13.85 -7.81
N LYS A 108 8.07 13.56 -6.53
CA LYS A 108 7.12 12.50 -6.16
C LYS A 108 5.69 12.80 -6.64
N LEU A 109 5.29 14.06 -6.61
CA LEU A 109 3.97 14.48 -7.08
C LEU A 109 3.75 14.25 -8.59
N GLU A 110 4.81 14.20 -9.41
CA GLU A 110 4.72 13.88 -10.85
C GLU A 110 4.15 12.47 -11.11
N PHE A 111 4.22 11.58 -10.12
CA PHE A 111 3.67 10.21 -10.19
C PHE A 111 2.26 10.10 -9.62
N PHE A 112 1.73 11.19 -9.06
CA PHE A 112 0.34 11.26 -8.61
C PHE A 112 -0.53 11.75 -9.77
N ASP A 113 -1.80 11.42 -9.71
CA ASP A 113 -2.77 11.88 -10.73
C ASP A 113 -3.13 13.36 -10.48
N LYS A 114 -2.18 14.26 -10.79
CA LYS A 114 -2.28 15.70 -10.56
C LYS A 114 -1.74 16.49 -11.74
N GLU A 115 -2.43 17.58 -12.07
CA GLU A 115 -1.90 18.57 -13.00
C GLU A 115 -0.88 19.45 -12.27
N ILE A 116 0.40 19.37 -12.66
CA ILE A 116 1.48 20.10 -11.99
C ILE A 116 2.22 21.01 -12.96
N THR A 117 2.40 22.26 -12.55
CA THR A 117 3.28 23.23 -13.20
C THR A 117 4.27 23.80 -12.19
N VAL A 118 5.54 23.89 -12.58
CA VAL A 118 6.57 24.51 -11.75
C VAL A 118 6.59 26.00 -12.01
N ASP A 119 6.30 26.83 -11.00
CA ASP A 119 6.18 28.30 -11.11
C ASP A 119 7.48 29.01 -10.72
N GLY A 120 8.40 28.33 -10.02
CA GLY A 120 9.68 28.89 -9.59
C GLY A 120 10.20 28.30 -8.28
N ASP A 121 11.17 28.97 -7.71
CA ASP A 121 11.88 28.53 -6.51
C ASP A 121 11.75 29.57 -5.39
N ILE A 122 11.93 29.13 -4.15
CA ILE A 122 12.02 29.97 -2.97
C ILE A 122 12.97 29.35 -1.95
N ALA A 123 13.89 30.13 -1.40
CA ALA A 123 14.81 29.65 -0.38
C ALA A 123 14.09 29.49 0.97
N GLY A 124 14.46 28.48 1.76
CA GLY A 124 13.93 28.31 3.11
C GLY A 124 14.12 29.53 3.99
N THR A 125 15.24 30.23 3.83
CA THR A 125 15.53 31.49 4.53
C THR A 125 14.56 32.62 4.19
N GLU A 126 13.94 32.62 3.02
CA GLU A 126 12.93 33.61 2.63
C GLU A 126 11.55 33.34 3.22
N ILE A 127 11.30 32.10 3.67
CA ILE A 127 10.03 31.63 4.27
C ILE A 127 10.07 31.81 5.80
N ILE A 128 11.21 31.53 6.43
CA ILE A 128 11.43 31.62 7.88
C ILE A 128 11.14 33.03 8.38
N GLY A 129 10.53 33.13 9.56
CA GLY A 129 10.13 34.39 10.18
C GLY A 129 8.81 34.95 9.71
N LYS A 130 8.19 34.35 8.68
CA LYS A 130 6.84 34.66 8.22
C LYS A 130 5.79 33.83 8.96
N TYR A 131 4.52 34.01 8.61
CA TYR A 131 3.38 33.33 9.26
C TYR A 131 2.55 32.58 8.23
N ALA A 132 2.05 31.44 8.66
CA ALA A 132 1.06 30.64 7.93
C ALA A 132 -0.24 30.58 8.75
N LYS A 133 -1.40 30.41 8.07
CA LYS A 133 -2.70 30.23 8.72
C LYS A 133 -3.05 28.77 8.85
N THR A 134 -3.49 28.40 10.04
CA THR A 134 -4.06 27.08 10.33
C THR A 134 -5.49 26.95 9.79
N HIS A 135 -6.06 25.76 9.88
CA HIS A 135 -7.44 25.46 9.50
C HIS A 135 -8.50 26.30 10.24
N ASP A 136 -8.19 26.72 11.49
CA ASP A 136 -9.05 27.55 12.34
C ASP A 136 -8.73 29.06 12.25
N GLY A 137 -7.85 29.43 11.30
CA GLY A 137 -7.51 30.81 10.98
C GLY A 137 -6.45 31.45 11.86
N ARG A 138 -5.84 30.72 12.82
CA ARG A 138 -4.72 31.24 13.63
C ARG A 138 -3.49 31.47 12.76
N ASP A 139 -2.78 32.56 13.04
CA ASP A 139 -1.47 32.81 12.46
C ASP A 139 -0.39 32.12 13.31
N ILE A 140 0.38 31.19 12.69
CA ILE A 140 1.48 30.52 13.33
C ILE A 140 2.79 30.87 12.63
N PRO A 141 3.89 31.10 13.39
CA PRO A 141 5.18 31.45 12.79
C PRO A 141 5.83 30.26 12.11
N ILE A 142 6.69 30.54 11.13
CA ILE A 142 7.53 29.57 10.44
C ILE A 142 8.93 29.70 11.01
N LEU A 143 9.45 28.61 11.58
CA LEU A 143 10.71 28.57 12.29
C LEU A 143 11.73 27.68 11.58
N PRO A 144 13.06 27.94 11.75
CA PRO A 144 14.10 27.10 11.19
C PRO A 144 14.26 25.81 11.98
N ALA A 145 14.48 24.69 11.26
CA ALA A 145 14.90 23.43 11.86
C ALA A 145 15.74 22.62 10.90
N ASP A 146 16.96 22.26 11.34
CA ASP A 146 17.90 21.47 10.55
C ASP A 146 17.45 20.01 10.39
N PHE A 147 16.63 19.50 11.31
CA PHE A 147 16.10 18.14 11.27
C PHE A 147 15.03 17.92 10.17
N VAL A 148 14.55 18.97 9.54
CA VAL A 148 13.57 18.84 8.42
C VAL A 148 14.30 18.32 7.18
N GLU A 149 14.03 17.07 6.85
CA GLU A 149 14.61 16.41 5.68
C GLU A 149 13.78 16.69 4.43
N PRO A 150 14.38 17.29 3.38
CA PRO A 150 13.66 17.61 2.14
C PRO A 150 13.03 16.38 1.45
N GLY A 151 13.64 15.20 1.59
CA GLY A 151 13.16 13.93 1.02
C GLY A 151 11.98 13.32 1.77
N MET A 152 11.70 13.77 3.00
CA MET A 152 10.63 13.24 3.83
C MET A 152 9.35 14.07 3.68
N GLY A 153 8.25 13.41 3.32
CA GLY A 153 6.95 14.07 3.13
C GLY A 153 7.02 15.18 2.09
N THR A 154 6.66 16.39 2.50
CA THR A 154 6.67 17.59 1.65
C THR A 154 7.89 18.49 1.90
N GLY A 155 8.82 18.09 2.79
CA GLY A 155 9.93 18.92 3.24
C GLY A 155 9.50 20.04 4.20
N LEU A 156 8.29 19.96 4.73
CA LEU A 156 7.70 20.87 5.72
C LEU A 156 7.15 20.03 6.86
N VAL A 157 7.28 20.51 8.10
CA VAL A 157 6.80 19.79 9.29
C VAL A 157 5.93 20.70 10.14
N MET A 158 4.79 20.20 10.60
CA MET A 158 3.96 20.90 11.59
C MET A 158 4.48 20.59 13.00
N SER A 159 4.55 21.62 13.83
CA SER A 159 5.10 21.54 15.18
C SER A 159 4.02 21.38 16.23
N VAL A 160 4.11 20.33 17.03
CA VAL A 160 3.21 20.04 18.15
C VAL A 160 4.01 19.80 19.44
N PRO A 161 4.68 20.81 20.01
CA PRO A 161 5.66 20.65 21.08
C PRO A 161 5.06 20.14 22.40
N GLY A 162 3.73 20.18 22.56
CA GLY A 162 3.07 19.54 23.71
C GLY A 162 3.13 18.01 23.69
N HIS A 163 3.17 17.39 22.48
CA HIS A 163 2.98 15.96 22.25
C HIS A 163 4.01 15.31 21.33
N ALA A 164 4.96 16.06 20.80
CA ALA A 164 6.04 15.57 19.95
C ALA A 164 7.40 15.93 20.56
N PRO A 165 8.16 14.95 21.09
CA PRO A 165 9.45 15.19 21.74
C PRO A 165 10.45 15.96 20.89
N LYS A 166 10.54 15.65 19.60
CA LYS A 166 11.45 16.33 18.67
C LYS A 166 11.07 17.81 18.47
N ASP A 167 9.76 18.09 18.34
CA ASP A 167 9.25 19.47 18.23
C ASP A 167 9.49 20.27 19.52
N TYR A 168 9.25 19.62 20.67
CA TYR A 168 9.51 20.24 21.97
C TYR A 168 10.98 20.63 22.09
N GLN A 169 11.90 19.69 21.83
CA GLN A 169 13.32 19.96 21.98
C GLN A 169 13.82 21.01 20.99
N ALA A 170 13.40 20.94 19.73
CA ALA A 170 13.75 21.96 18.73
C ALA A 170 13.26 23.36 19.11
N LEU A 171 12.07 23.44 19.69
CA LEU A 171 11.55 24.72 20.21
C LEU A 171 12.38 25.22 21.39
N MET A 172 12.78 24.35 22.32
CA MET A 172 13.64 24.72 23.45
C MET A 172 15.01 25.18 22.99
N ASP A 173 15.62 24.50 22.03
CA ASP A 173 16.91 24.90 21.46
C ASP A 173 16.87 26.31 20.87
N LEU A 174 15.78 26.67 20.17
CA LEU A 174 15.60 28.03 19.64
C LEU A 174 15.33 29.05 20.75
N LYS A 175 14.61 28.69 21.81
CA LYS A 175 14.41 29.55 22.98
C LYS A 175 15.72 29.86 23.67
N VAL A 176 16.58 28.87 23.89
CA VAL A 176 17.91 29.03 24.48
C VAL A 176 18.79 29.92 23.61
N LYS A 177 18.70 29.81 22.29
CA LYS A 177 19.39 30.70 21.34
C LYS A 177 18.80 32.11 21.25
N GLY A 178 17.72 32.41 21.98
CA GLY A 178 17.08 33.73 22.00
C GLY A 178 16.33 34.08 20.72
N HIS A 179 15.82 33.08 19.95
CA HIS A 179 15.07 33.35 18.73
C HIS A 179 13.77 34.10 19.02
N GLU A 180 13.59 35.33 18.49
CA GLU A 180 12.51 36.27 18.85
C GLU A 180 11.10 35.69 18.78
N LEU A 181 10.80 34.84 17.80
CA LEU A 181 9.49 34.22 17.65
C LEU A 181 9.34 33.01 18.56
N ALA A 182 10.39 32.18 18.67
CA ALA A 182 10.35 30.95 19.46
C ALA A 182 10.12 31.21 20.97
N VAL A 183 10.70 32.28 21.54
CA VAL A 183 10.55 32.61 22.95
C VAL A 183 9.08 32.93 23.34
N LYS A 184 8.25 33.34 22.36
CA LYS A 184 6.83 33.68 22.57
C LYS A 184 5.89 32.48 22.46
N ILE A 185 6.39 31.32 21.99
CA ILE A 185 5.59 30.11 21.76
C ILE A 185 5.49 29.32 23.07
N GLU A 186 4.27 29.02 23.48
CA GLU A 186 4.00 28.05 24.53
C GLU A 186 3.38 26.78 23.94
N PRO A 187 3.81 25.57 24.39
CA PRO A 187 3.19 24.32 23.96
C PRO A 187 1.69 24.29 24.27
N ILE A 188 0.92 23.66 23.40
CA ILE A 188 -0.53 23.46 23.59
C ILE A 188 -0.75 21.99 23.94
N SER A 189 -1.40 21.73 25.08
CA SER A 189 -1.81 20.39 25.47
C SER A 189 -3.16 20.07 24.85
N ILE A 190 -3.23 18.92 24.18
CA ILE A 190 -4.45 18.45 23.49
C ILE A 190 -4.84 17.01 23.86
N ILE A 191 -3.92 16.27 24.48
CA ILE A 191 -4.13 14.89 24.89
C ILE A 191 -3.82 14.77 26.39
N VAL A 192 -4.72 14.11 27.10
CA VAL A 192 -4.52 13.74 28.51
C VAL A 192 -4.22 12.23 28.54
N THR A 193 -3.08 11.88 29.14
CA THR A 193 -2.60 10.50 29.23
C THR A 193 -2.21 10.18 30.66
N GLU A 194 -2.70 9.07 31.18
CA GLU A 194 -2.38 8.64 32.54
C GLU A 194 -0.87 8.43 32.72
N GLY A 195 -0.33 8.99 33.80
CA GLY A 195 1.10 8.96 34.12
C GLY A 195 1.94 10.06 33.50
N TYR A 196 1.30 10.97 32.72
CA TYR A 196 1.96 12.14 32.17
C TYR A 196 1.32 13.45 32.69
N GLU A 197 2.16 14.47 32.78
CA GLU A 197 1.75 15.84 33.10
C GLU A 197 1.13 16.53 31.87
N LYS A 198 0.77 17.81 32.02
CA LYS A 198 0.17 18.65 30.98
C LYS A 198 0.91 18.63 29.64
N PHE A 199 2.25 18.52 29.67
CA PHE A 199 3.10 18.50 28.49
C PHE A 199 3.95 17.22 28.46
N PRO A 200 3.41 16.11 28.00
CA PRO A 200 4.09 14.82 28.02
C PRO A 200 5.39 14.80 27.22
N ALA A 201 5.49 15.57 26.14
CA ALA A 201 6.74 15.68 25.36
C ALA A 201 7.89 16.27 26.20
N LYS A 202 7.60 17.30 27.02
CA LYS A 202 8.57 17.86 27.97
C LYS A 202 9.01 16.79 28.97
N GLN A 203 8.06 16.17 29.63
CA GLN A 203 8.32 15.20 30.70
C GLN A 203 9.19 14.02 30.23
N ILE A 204 8.93 13.48 29.03
CA ILE A 204 9.71 12.35 28.53
C ILE A 204 11.11 12.77 28.10
N CYS A 205 11.28 13.96 27.50
CA CYS A 205 12.60 14.50 27.19
C CYS A 205 13.45 14.70 28.46
N GLU A 206 12.87 15.25 29.53
CA GLU A 206 13.53 15.41 30.82
C GLU A 206 13.87 14.05 31.45
N LYS A 207 12.94 13.09 31.44
CA LYS A 207 13.14 11.72 31.96
C LYS A 207 14.33 11.01 31.30
N LEU A 208 14.46 11.11 29.97
CA LEU A 208 15.53 10.48 29.21
C LEU A 208 16.81 11.32 29.15
N GLY A 209 16.78 12.56 29.65
CA GLY A 209 17.92 13.47 29.64
C GLY A 209 18.31 13.83 28.18
N VAL A 210 17.31 14.17 27.35
CA VAL A 210 17.52 14.69 25.98
C VAL A 210 18.18 16.06 26.07
N THR A 211 19.23 16.29 25.28
CA THR A 211 20.08 17.51 25.35
C THR A 211 19.78 18.52 24.26
N ASP A 212 19.49 18.07 23.03
CA ASP A 212 19.21 18.91 21.86
C ASP A 212 18.38 18.15 20.79
N GLN A 213 17.99 18.81 19.71
CA GLN A 213 17.15 18.26 18.66
C GLN A 213 17.81 17.14 17.81
N SER A 214 19.12 16.92 17.97
CA SER A 214 19.88 15.85 17.28
C SER A 214 20.15 14.63 18.18
N ASP A 215 19.71 14.67 19.44
CA ASP A 215 19.90 13.57 20.40
C ASP A 215 19.15 12.30 19.94
N GLU A 216 19.87 11.18 19.81
CA GLU A 216 19.31 9.89 19.39
C GLU A 216 18.20 9.37 20.32
N LYS A 217 18.20 9.79 21.58
CA LYS A 217 17.15 9.45 22.56
C LYS A 217 15.77 9.98 22.18
N LEU A 218 15.69 10.94 21.26
CA LEU A 218 14.44 11.46 20.75
C LEU A 218 13.60 10.40 20.01
N GLU A 219 14.23 9.40 19.40
CA GLU A 219 13.53 8.28 18.76
C GLU A 219 12.83 7.42 19.81
N GLU A 220 13.53 7.08 20.90
CA GLU A 220 12.97 6.34 22.03
C GLU A 220 11.83 7.11 22.70
N ALA A 221 12.08 8.40 22.99
CA ALA A 221 11.08 9.30 23.57
C ALA A 221 9.80 9.37 22.71
N THR A 222 9.96 9.52 21.41
CA THR A 222 8.84 9.60 20.46
C THR A 222 8.05 8.30 20.43
N LYS A 223 8.73 7.16 20.34
CA LYS A 223 8.11 5.84 20.28
C LYS A 223 7.33 5.52 21.57
N GLU A 224 7.93 5.78 22.74
CA GLU A 224 7.29 5.55 24.04
C GLU A 224 6.03 6.44 24.16
N LEU A 225 6.16 7.74 23.92
CA LEU A 225 5.07 8.69 24.08
C LEU A 225 3.93 8.43 23.12
N TYR A 226 4.23 8.23 21.82
CA TYR A 226 3.19 8.05 20.80
C TYR A 226 2.39 6.77 21.02
N LEU A 227 3.04 5.68 21.43
CA LEU A 227 2.37 4.44 21.77
C LEU A 227 1.42 4.65 22.96
N LYS A 228 1.90 5.32 24.01
CA LYS A 228 1.12 5.57 25.24
C LYS A 228 -0.07 6.50 24.98
N GLU A 229 0.13 7.58 24.23
CA GLU A 229 -0.97 8.48 23.84
C GLU A 229 -1.99 7.80 22.95
N PHE A 230 -1.58 6.93 22.05
CA PHE A 230 -2.47 6.19 21.17
C PHE A 230 -3.34 5.19 21.95
N THR A 231 -2.75 4.46 22.89
CA THR A 231 -3.47 3.41 23.64
C THR A 231 -4.36 3.98 24.75
N ASP A 232 -3.84 4.91 25.53
CA ASP A 232 -4.46 5.37 26.77
C ASP A 232 -4.91 6.84 26.75
N GLY A 233 -4.45 7.60 25.72
CA GLY A 233 -4.73 9.04 25.62
C GLY A 233 -6.17 9.35 25.28
N LYS A 234 -6.63 10.52 25.79
CA LYS A 234 -7.92 11.12 25.45
C LYS A 234 -7.70 12.56 25.01
N LEU A 235 -8.41 12.96 23.98
CA LEU A 235 -8.43 14.36 23.53
C LEU A 235 -9.07 15.23 24.60
N ASN A 236 -8.53 16.41 24.83
CA ASN A 236 -9.05 17.35 25.83
C ASN A 236 -9.92 18.46 25.21
N GLU A 237 -10.35 19.40 26.03
CA GLU A 237 -11.21 20.53 25.66
C GLU A 237 -10.68 21.41 24.52
N ALA A 238 -9.35 21.47 24.32
CA ALA A 238 -8.73 22.19 23.21
C ALA A 238 -9.08 21.60 21.83
N CYS A 239 -9.58 20.35 21.80
CA CYS A 239 -10.00 19.67 20.58
C CYS A 239 -11.49 19.89 20.24
N GLY A 240 -12.19 20.79 20.93
CA GLY A 240 -13.59 21.16 20.66
C GLY A 240 -14.54 19.96 20.72
N ASP A 241 -15.25 19.71 19.62
CA ASP A 241 -16.26 18.62 19.53
C ASP A 241 -15.67 17.22 19.73
N PHE A 242 -14.35 17.07 19.66
CA PHE A 242 -13.66 15.80 19.88
C PHE A 242 -13.20 15.59 21.33
N ASN A 243 -13.59 16.50 22.25
CA ASN A 243 -13.24 16.38 23.68
C ASN A 243 -13.69 15.04 24.28
N ASN A 244 -12.86 14.45 25.14
CA ASN A 244 -13.03 13.13 25.78
C ASN A 244 -12.99 11.90 24.85
N GLU A 245 -12.83 12.07 23.55
CA GLU A 245 -12.59 10.92 22.65
C GLU A 245 -11.25 10.27 22.95
N LYS A 246 -11.19 8.95 22.97
CA LYS A 246 -9.90 8.23 22.99
C LYS A 246 -9.14 8.53 21.70
N VAL A 247 -7.84 8.78 21.77
CA VAL A 247 -6.99 9.10 20.62
C VAL A 247 -7.16 8.07 19.49
N GLN A 248 -7.24 6.79 19.83
CA GLN A 248 -7.45 5.68 18.88
C GLN A 248 -8.69 5.87 17.99
N PHE A 249 -9.79 6.39 18.52
CA PHE A 249 -11.03 6.64 17.77
C PHE A 249 -11.16 8.10 17.31
N GLY A 250 -10.68 9.04 18.13
CA GLY A 250 -10.69 10.47 17.84
C GLY A 250 -9.89 10.82 16.59
N ARG A 251 -8.76 10.12 16.36
CA ARG A 251 -7.95 10.27 15.16
C ARG A 251 -8.77 10.11 13.86
N ASP A 252 -9.58 9.07 13.78
CA ASP A 252 -10.37 8.79 12.57
C ASP A 252 -11.50 9.81 12.40
N LYS A 253 -12.13 10.26 13.49
CA LYS A 253 -13.16 11.31 13.47
C LYS A 253 -12.57 12.66 13.02
N VAL A 254 -11.42 13.05 13.57
CA VAL A 254 -10.72 14.29 13.17
C VAL A 254 -10.31 14.21 11.71
N ARG A 255 -9.82 13.06 11.26
CA ARG A 255 -9.47 12.82 9.85
C ARG A 255 -10.66 13.03 8.93
N ALA A 256 -11.81 12.42 9.25
CA ALA A 256 -13.03 12.59 8.46
C ALA A 256 -13.47 14.05 8.41
N TRP A 257 -13.48 14.71 9.56
CA TRP A 257 -13.83 16.12 9.65
C TRP A 257 -12.92 17.06 8.83
N LEU A 258 -11.59 16.83 8.88
CA LEU A 258 -10.63 17.59 8.08
C LEU A 258 -10.82 17.35 6.57
N ALA A 259 -11.14 16.12 6.17
CA ALA A 259 -11.39 15.77 4.78
C ALA A 259 -12.68 16.43 4.25
N GLU A 260 -13.78 16.40 5.01
CA GLU A 260 -15.05 17.05 4.69
C GLU A 260 -14.88 18.56 4.52
N ASN A 261 -14.03 19.18 5.34
CA ASN A 261 -13.72 20.60 5.26
C ASN A 261 -12.59 20.94 4.25
N LYS A 262 -12.13 19.98 3.44
CA LYS A 262 -11.09 20.16 2.41
C LYS A 262 -9.72 20.60 2.95
N HIS A 263 -9.45 20.36 4.22
CA HIS A 263 -8.17 20.63 4.88
C HIS A 263 -7.22 19.45 4.85
N LEU A 264 -7.69 18.29 4.40
CA LEU A 264 -6.92 17.05 4.35
C LEU A 264 -6.96 16.43 2.95
N GLU A 265 -5.83 15.88 2.52
CA GLU A 265 -5.71 15.14 1.26
C GLU A 265 -4.84 13.90 1.46
N LYS A 266 -5.17 12.78 0.80
CA LYS A 266 -4.34 11.56 0.88
C LYS A 266 -2.98 11.78 0.22
N PHE A 267 -1.92 11.28 0.86
CA PHE A 267 -0.56 11.34 0.36
C PHE A 267 0.15 10.01 0.62
N PRO A 268 -0.12 8.97 -0.17
CA PRO A 268 0.49 7.66 0.04
C PRO A 268 2.01 7.73 -0.14
N VAL A 269 2.74 7.02 0.72
CA VAL A 269 4.20 6.94 0.71
C VAL A 269 4.67 5.49 0.79
N LEU A 270 5.92 5.22 0.45
CA LEU A 270 6.56 3.94 0.79
C LEU A 270 7.00 3.98 2.26
N GLU A 271 6.40 3.13 3.09
CA GLU A 271 6.72 3.01 4.52
C GLU A 271 8.16 2.56 4.75
N ASN A 272 8.63 1.67 3.87
CA ASN A 272 9.96 1.06 3.97
C ASN A 272 10.98 1.64 2.97
N ALA A 273 10.80 2.89 2.57
CA ALA A 273 11.77 3.57 1.71
C ALA A 273 13.17 3.66 2.40
N PRO A 274 14.27 3.61 1.64
CA PRO A 274 14.32 3.47 0.19
C PRO A 274 14.14 2.02 -0.29
N VAL A 275 13.32 1.81 -1.31
CA VAL A 275 13.19 0.54 -2.02
C VAL A 275 13.75 0.73 -3.43
N ASN A 276 14.69 -0.11 -3.82
CA ASN A 276 15.33 -0.01 -5.13
C ASN A 276 14.83 -1.10 -6.08
N CYS A 277 14.46 -0.70 -7.29
CA CYS A 277 14.19 -1.63 -8.38
C CYS A 277 15.48 -2.37 -8.79
N ARG A 278 15.36 -3.55 -9.38
CA ARG A 278 16.52 -4.29 -9.94
C ARG A 278 17.32 -3.52 -10.99
N CYS A 279 16.72 -2.53 -11.64
CA CYS A 279 17.41 -1.61 -12.55
C CYS A 279 18.27 -0.55 -11.84
N GLY A 280 18.29 -0.54 -10.49
CA GLY A 280 19.03 0.39 -9.63
C GLY A 280 18.32 1.71 -9.34
N ALA A 281 17.12 1.96 -9.92
CA ALA A 281 16.36 3.18 -9.62
C ALA A 281 15.60 3.03 -8.30
N GLU A 282 15.52 4.09 -7.51
CA GLU A 282 14.67 4.16 -6.33
C GLU A 282 13.19 4.17 -6.76
N CYS A 283 12.40 3.31 -6.11
CA CYS A 283 10.98 3.21 -6.34
C CYS A 283 10.22 4.36 -5.68
N VAL A 284 9.16 4.79 -6.32
CA VAL A 284 8.23 5.81 -5.82
C VAL A 284 6.82 5.21 -5.71
N VAL A 285 5.91 5.94 -5.07
CA VAL A 285 4.48 5.64 -5.17
C VAL A 285 3.93 6.30 -6.43
N LYS A 286 3.17 5.55 -7.22
CA LYS A 286 2.40 6.10 -8.35
C LYS A 286 0.93 5.77 -8.17
N ILE A 287 0.06 6.74 -8.46
CA ILE A 287 -1.38 6.52 -8.54
C ILE A 287 -1.68 6.10 -9.98
N LEU A 288 -2.09 4.84 -10.15
CA LEU A 288 -2.53 4.31 -11.43
C LEU A 288 -4.03 4.49 -11.57
N ASN A 289 -4.44 5.24 -12.60
CA ASN A 289 -5.84 5.41 -12.98
C ASN A 289 -6.28 4.34 -13.96
N ASN A 290 -7.56 3.99 -13.91
CA ASN A 290 -8.16 3.00 -14.79
C ASN A 290 -7.46 1.63 -14.78
N GLN A 291 -6.75 1.33 -13.72
CA GLN A 291 -6.08 0.05 -13.51
C GLN A 291 -7.11 -1.03 -13.16
N TRP A 292 -6.86 -2.25 -13.63
CA TRP A 292 -7.62 -3.44 -13.27
C TRP A 292 -6.99 -4.14 -12.07
N PHE A 293 -7.80 -4.43 -11.05
CA PHE A 293 -7.37 -5.04 -9.79
C PHE A 293 -8.17 -6.30 -9.49
N LEU A 294 -7.48 -7.31 -8.94
CA LEU A 294 -8.12 -8.35 -8.13
C LEU A 294 -8.44 -7.75 -6.76
N ASN A 295 -9.72 -7.76 -6.40
CA ASN A 295 -10.21 -7.17 -5.15
C ASN A 295 -9.97 -8.11 -3.95
N TYR A 296 -8.70 -8.41 -3.66
CA TYR A 296 -8.34 -9.24 -2.50
C TYR A 296 -8.69 -8.61 -1.15
N GLY A 297 -9.12 -7.33 -1.14
CA GLY A 297 -9.69 -6.65 0.02
C GLY A 297 -11.14 -7.05 0.35
N ASP A 298 -11.83 -7.78 -0.53
CA ASP A 298 -13.22 -8.24 -0.31
C ASP A 298 -13.29 -9.23 0.86
N GLU A 299 -13.94 -8.86 1.95
CA GLU A 299 -14.01 -9.68 3.17
C GLU A 299 -14.73 -11.01 2.95
N THR A 300 -15.71 -11.09 2.07
CA THR A 300 -16.39 -12.36 1.77
C THR A 300 -15.46 -13.33 1.05
N TRP A 301 -14.60 -12.82 0.18
CA TRP A 301 -13.56 -13.60 -0.49
C TRP A 301 -12.48 -14.05 0.48
N LYS A 302 -12.02 -13.17 1.36
CA LYS A 302 -11.08 -13.50 2.44
C LYS A 302 -11.63 -14.57 3.37
N GLU A 303 -12.91 -14.49 3.74
CA GLU A 303 -13.55 -15.49 4.60
C GLU A 303 -13.59 -16.87 3.93
N GLN A 304 -13.90 -16.95 2.63
CA GLN A 304 -13.84 -18.19 1.88
C GLN A 304 -12.42 -18.76 1.84
N ALA A 305 -11.39 -17.92 1.66
CA ALA A 305 -10.00 -18.34 1.67
C ALA A 305 -9.57 -18.84 3.07
N ARG A 306 -9.96 -18.14 4.15
CA ARG A 306 -9.71 -18.60 5.54
C ARG A 306 -10.34 -19.97 5.79
N ASN A 307 -11.58 -20.18 5.36
CA ASN A 307 -12.27 -21.46 5.48
C ASN A 307 -11.55 -22.57 4.71
N CYS A 308 -11.05 -22.28 3.50
CA CYS A 308 -10.24 -23.22 2.74
C CYS A 308 -8.94 -23.56 3.48
N PHE A 309 -8.21 -22.57 4.02
CA PHE A 309 -7.01 -22.82 4.82
C PHE A 309 -7.29 -23.60 6.10
N ASP A 310 -8.46 -23.43 6.72
CA ASP A 310 -8.82 -24.17 7.94
C ASP A 310 -9.05 -25.66 7.69
N GLU A 311 -9.62 -26.01 6.55
CA GLU A 311 -9.86 -27.40 6.13
C GLU A 311 -8.64 -28.06 5.48
N MET A 312 -7.74 -27.25 4.87
CA MET A 312 -6.57 -27.71 4.14
C MET A 312 -5.48 -28.25 5.08
N ASN A 313 -4.81 -29.34 4.66
CA ASN A 313 -3.56 -29.77 5.28
C ASN A 313 -2.40 -28.85 4.85
N ILE A 314 -1.69 -28.24 5.80
CA ILE A 314 -0.57 -27.34 5.55
C ILE A 314 0.66 -27.86 6.29
N LEU A 315 1.73 -28.10 5.53
CA LEU A 315 2.98 -28.60 6.06
C LEU A 315 4.15 -27.64 5.78
N PRO A 316 4.96 -27.30 6.80
CA PRO A 316 4.75 -27.55 8.21
C PRO A 316 3.59 -26.73 8.79
N SER A 317 2.93 -27.23 9.82
CA SER A 317 1.66 -26.67 10.34
C SER A 317 1.75 -25.23 10.83
N ASN A 318 2.91 -24.77 11.28
CA ASN A 318 3.13 -23.38 11.73
C ASN A 318 2.99 -22.35 10.60
N ILE A 319 3.13 -22.74 9.33
CA ILE A 319 2.93 -21.85 8.17
C ILE A 319 1.46 -21.45 8.00
N LYS A 320 0.53 -22.21 8.55
CA LYS A 320 -0.91 -21.87 8.50
C LYS A 320 -1.22 -20.49 9.07
N THR A 321 -0.53 -20.11 10.15
CA THR A 321 -0.68 -18.77 10.74
C THR A 321 -0.20 -17.68 9.77
N GLU A 322 0.94 -17.90 9.09
CA GLU A 322 1.48 -16.96 8.11
C GLU A 322 0.49 -16.73 6.94
N PHE A 323 -0.16 -17.80 6.42
CA PHE A 323 -1.21 -17.64 5.41
C PHE A 323 -2.37 -16.78 5.88
N LYS A 324 -2.84 -16.98 7.13
CA LYS A 324 -3.94 -16.18 7.69
C LYS A 324 -3.56 -14.70 7.81
N GLU A 325 -2.37 -14.42 8.31
CA GLU A 325 -1.83 -13.05 8.38
C GLU A 325 -1.76 -12.41 6.99
N VAL A 326 -1.32 -13.16 5.97
CA VAL A 326 -1.28 -12.68 4.58
C VAL A 326 -2.68 -12.31 4.09
N ILE A 327 -3.69 -13.18 4.29
CA ILE A 327 -5.06 -12.89 3.88
C ILE A 327 -5.60 -11.65 4.59
N ASP A 328 -5.27 -11.45 5.85
CA ASP A 328 -5.78 -10.31 6.63
C ASP A 328 -5.26 -8.96 6.12
N TRP A 329 -3.97 -8.88 5.73
CA TRP A 329 -3.39 -7.64 5.23
C TRP A 329 -3.53 -7.43 3.72
N LEU A 330 -3.92 -8.45 2.93
CA LEU A 330 -4.10 -8.27 1.49
C LEU A 330 -5.19 -7.24 1.17
N HIS A 331 -4.88 -6.39 0.20
CA HIS A 331 -5.77 -5.40 -0.40
C HIS A 331 -5.87 -5.63 -1.91
N GLU A 332 -6.43 -4.66 -2.62
CA GLU A 332 -6.54 -4.70 -4.07
C GLU A 332 -5.16 -4.83 -4.72
N ARG A 333 -5.01 -5.80 -5.61
CA ARG A 333 -3.76 -6.05 -6.33
C ARG A 333 -3.94 -5.85 -7.83
N ALA A 334 -3.07 -5.03 -8.44
CA ALA A 334 -3.05 -4.86 -9.88
C ALA A 334 -2.89 -6.21 -10.58
N CYS A 335 -3.86 -6.57 -11.43
CA CYS A 335 -3.89 -7.85 -12.17
C CYS A 335 -3.58 -7.70 -13.66
N ALA A 336 -3.31 -6.49 -14.12
CA ALA A 336 -3.00 -6.21 -15.50
C ALA A 336 -1.89 -5.15 -15.63
N ARG A 337 -1.20 -5.17 -16.75
CA ARG A 337 -0.10 -4.26 -17.11
C ARG A 337 -0.19 -3.87 -18.58
N GLN A 338 0.39 -2.73 -18.95
CA GLN A 338 0.31 -2.23 -20.33
C GLN A 338 1.47 -2.72 -21.22
N GLN A 339 2.53 -3.29 -20.64
CA GLN A 339 3.71 -3.75 -21.37
C GLN A 339 4.10 -5.18 -20.96
N GLY A 340 4.76 -5.89 -21.86
CA GLY A 340 5.29 -7.23 -21.63
C GLY A 340 4.58 -8.31 -22.46
N LEU A 341 4.93 -9.57 -22.18
CA LEU A 341 4.32 -10.75 -22.79
C LEU A 341 3.20 -11.27 -21.88
N GLY A 342 2.13 -11.81 -22.47
CA GLY A 342 1.03 -12.43 -21.72
C GLY A 342 -0.29 -12.42 -22.50
N THR A 343 -1.36 -12.79 -21.82
CA THR A 343 -2.72 -12.79 -22.37
C THR A 343 -3.35 -11.42 -22.21
N LYS A 344 -3.89 -10.86 -23.28
CA LYS A 344 -4.65 -9.60 -23.21
C LYS A 344 -5.95 -9.79 -22.46
N LEU A 345 -6.38 -8.76 -21.71
CA LEU A 345 -7.71 -8.77 -21.09
C LEU A 345 -8.79 -8.90 -22.16
N PRO A 346 -9.80 -9.77 -21.98
CA PRO A 346 -10.85 -9.98 -22.98
C PRO A 346 -11.64 -8.72 -23.35
N TRP A 347 -11.87 -7.85 -22.37
CA TRP A 347 -12.69 -6.63 -22.49
C TRP A 347 -11.88 -5.35 -22.68
N ASP A 348 -10.52 -5.40 -22.49
CA ASP A 348 -9.65 -4.23 -22.58
C ASP A 348 -8.29 -4.66 -23.17
N LYS A 349 -8.19 -4.59 -24.48
CA LYS A 349 -7.05 -5.15 -25.24
C LYS A 349 -5.74 -4.36 -25.09
N ASP A 350 -5.76 -3.18 -24.46
CA ASP A 350 -4.57 -2.40 -24.13
C ASP A 350 -3.87 -2.93 -22.88
N TRP A 351 -4.55 -3.80 -22.14
CA TRP A 351 -4.04 -4.40 -20.92
C TRP A 351 -3.73 -5.89 -21.10
N ILE A 352 -2.64 -6.31 -20.48
CA ILE A 352 -2.13 -7.69 -20.46
C ILE A 352 -2.24 -8.22 -19.04
N VAL A 353 -2.75 -9.43 -18.86
CA VAL A 353 -2.84 -10.09 -17.55
C VAL A 353 -1.43 -10.21 -16.93
N GLU A 354 -1.32 -9.83 -15.67
CA GLU A 354 -0.07 -9.88 -14.90
C GLU A 354 0.33 -11.34 -14.62
N SER A 355 1.63 -11.63 -14.63
CA SER A 355 2.15 -13.01 -14.62
C SER A 355 1.84 -13.81 -13.36
N LEU A 356 1.69 -13.19 -12.18
CA LEU A 356 1.22 -13.88 -10.98
C LEU A 356 -0.29 -14.18 -11.04
N SER A 357 -1.05 -13.37 -11.76
CA SER A 357 -2.51 -13.53 -11.89
C SER A 357 -2.88 -14.62 -12.91
N ASP A 358 -2.05 -14.84 -13.94
CA ASP A 358 -2.31 -15.86 -14.97
C ASP A 358 -1.80 -17.26 -14.60
N SER A 359 -1.04 -17.40 -13.52
CA SER A 359 -0.38 -18.65 -13.14
C SER A 359 -0.92 -19.31 -11.87
N VAL A 360 -2.08 -18.91 -11.38
CA VAL A 360 -2.61 -19.37 -10.07
C VAL A 360 -3.42 -20.67 -10.13
N ILE A 361 -4.14 -20.93 -11.23
CA ILE A 361 -4.98 -22.12 -11.40
C ILE A 361 -4.62 -22.97 -12.64
N TYR A 362 -3.40 -22.80 -13.16
CA TYR A 362 -2.93 -23.47 -14.40
C TYR A 362 -3.03 -25.00 -14.35
N MET A 363 -3.00 -25.61 -13.17
CA MET A 363 -3.13 -27.05 -13.00
C MET A 363 -4.47 -27.59 -13.50
N ALA A 364 -5.53 -26.78 -13.48
CA ALA A 364 -6.81 -27.15 -14.10
C ALA A 364 -6.67 -27.31 -15.62
N TYR A 365 -5.91 -26.42 -16.27
CA TYR A 365 -5.62 -26.54 -17.69
C TYR A 365 -4.79 -27.79 -18.01
N TYR A 366 -3.89 -28.21 -17.13
CA TYR A 366 -3.06 -29.40 -17.37
C TYR A 366 -3.88 -30.67 -17.58
N THR A 367 -5.04 -30.79 -16.93
CA THR A 367 -5.91 -31.96 -17.07
C THR A 367 -6.43 -32.15 -18.50
N ILE A 368 -6.54 -31.03 -19.25
CA ILE A 368 -7.06 -31.02 -20.62
C ILE A 368 -5.98 -30.73 -21.68
N SER A 369 -4.80 -30.32 -21.28
CA SER A 369 -3.73 -29.85 -22.18
C SER A 369 -3.26 -30.94 -23.17
N ARG A 370 -3.36 -32.22 -22.82
CA ARG A 370 -2.97 -33.33 -23.71
C ARG A 370 -3.78 -33.33 -25.01
N PHE A 371 -5.09 -33.00 -24.95
CA PHE A 371 -5.95 -32.98 -26.14
C PHE A 371 -5.56 -31.83 -27.09
N VAL A 372 -5.00 -30.76 -26.54
CA VAL A 372 -4.46 -29.62 -27.32
C VAL A 372 -3.10 -30.01 -27.92
N ASN A 373 -2.25 -30.71 -27.15
CA ASN A 373 -0.91 -31.05 -27.56
C ASN A 373 -0.88 -32.16 -28.61
N ASP A 374 -1.84 -33.10 -28.59
CA ASP A 374 -1.95 -34.18 -29.59
C ASP A 374 -2.75 -33.73 -30.83
N GLY A 375 -3.28 -32.51 -30.84
CA GLY A 375 -4.02 -31.95 -31.96
C GLY A 375 -5.51 -32.37 -32.05
N THR A 376 -6.01 -33.12 -31.06
CA THR A 376 -7.43 -33.51 -30.98
C THR A 376 -8.32 -32.26 -30.79
N VAL A 377 -7.84 -31.26 -30.05
CA VAL A 377 -8.51 -29.99 -29.77
C VAL A 377 -7.61 -28.85 -30.22
N THR A 378 -8.14 -27.95 -31.04
CA THR A 378 -7.43 -26.71 -31.43
C THR A 378 -7.75 -25.56 -30.47
N PRO A 379 -6.93 -24.50 -30.44
CA PRO A 379 -7.25 -23.31 -29.63
C PRO A 379 -8.62 -22.69 -29.92
N GLU A 380 -9.12 -22.82 -31.14
CA GLU A 380 -10.41 -22.30 -31.57
C GLU A 380 -11.59 -23.08 -30.97
N ASN A 381 -11.37 -24.35 -30.63
CA ASN A 381 -12.39 -25.17 -29.96
C ASN A 381 -12.53 -24.82 -28.47
N LEU A 382 -11.55 -24.15 -27.86
CA LEU A 382 -11.54 -23.80 -26.43
C LEU A 382 -12.40 -22.56 -26.18
N THR A 383 -13.71 -22.75 -26.14
CA THR A 383 -14.69 -21.71 -25.87
C THR A 383 -14.97 -21.55 -24.38
N HIS A 384 -15.60 -20.45 -23.98
CA HIS A 384 -15.99 -20.18 -22.59
C HIS A 384 -16.95 -21.26 -22.07
N GLU A 385 -17.94 -21.61 -22.88
CA GLU A 385 -18.96 -22.62 -22.55
C GLU A 385 -18.36 -24.01 -22.38
N LEU A 386 -17.32 -24.33 -23.17
CA LEU A 386 -16.59 -25.58 -23.01
C LEU A 386 -15.89 -25.65 -21.65
N PHE A 387 -15.16 -24.60 -21.27
CA PHE A 387 -14.52 -24.53 -19.96
C PHE A 387 -15.53 -24.56 -18.82
N ASP A 388 -16.64 -23.83 -18.93
CA ASP A 388 -17.71 -23.82 -17.93
C ASP A 388 -18.29 -25.22 -17.72
N TYR A 389 -18.54 -25.95 -18.80
CA TYR A 389 -19.07 -27.31 -18.71
C TYR A 389 -18.06 -28.27 -18.10
N ILE A 390 -16.80 -28.23 -18.52
CA ILE A 390 -15.75 -29.17 -18.05
C ILE A 390 -15.35 -28.87 -16.62
N LEU A 391 -15.09 -27.60 -16.28
CA LEU A 391 -14.42 -27.21 -15.06
C LEU A 391 -15.38 -26.79 -13.95
N LEU A 392 -16.57 -26.27 -14.29
CA LEU A 392 -17.53 -25.75 -13.31
C LEU A 392 -18.85 -26.55 -13.27
N ASP A 393 -19.02 -27.56 -14.12
CA ASP A 393 -20.30 -28.30 -14.26
C ASP A 393 -21.48 -27.38 -14.59
N LYS A 394 -21.24 -26.29 -15.36
CA LYS A 394 -22.24 -25.32 -15.79
C LYS A 394 -22.66 -25.56 -17.23
N GLY A 395 -23.97 -25.46 -17.49
CA GLY A 395 -24.55 -25.71 -18.82
C GLY A 395 -24.69 -27.20 -19.10
N ASP A 396 -24.79 -27.54 -20.40
CA ASP A 396 -24.95 -28.91 -20.90
C ASP A 396 -23.94 -29.22 -22.00
N VAL A 397 -23.78 -30.53 -22.30
CA VAL A 397 -22.78 -30.99 -23.25
C VAL A 397 -23.12 -30.57 -24.69
N GLU A 398 -24.41 -30.42 -25.03
CA GLU A 398 -24.91 -29.99 -26.33
C GLU A 398 -24.52 -28.54 -26.63
N SER A 399 -24.66 -27.66 -25.62
CA SER A 399 -24.25 -26.26 -25.72
C SER A 399 -22.73 -26.15 -25.88
N ALA A 400 -21.95 -26.89 -25.06
CA ALA A 400 -20.50 -26.94 -25.15
C ALA A 400 -20.04 -27.49 -26.52
N ALA A 401 -20.71 -28.52 -27.07
CA ALA A 401 -20.42 -29.09 -28.38
C ALA A 401 -20.74 -28.13 -29.53
N SER A 402 -21.87 -27.41 -29.43
CA SER A 402 -22.28 -26.45 -30.43
C SER A 402 -21.28 -25.30 -30.58
N THR A 403 -20.77 -24.76 -29.46
CA THR A 403 -19.86 -23.63 -29.47
C THR A 403 -18.43 -24.06 -29.80
N SER A 404 -17.97 -25.18 -29.21
CA SER A 404 -16.61 -25.68 -29.41
C SER A 404 -16.41 -26.45 -30.73
N LYS A 405 -17.50 -26.93 -31.35
CA LYS A 405 -17.48 -27.81 -32.52
C LYS A 405 -16.75 -29.16 -32.26
N LEU A 406 -16.73 -29.60 -31.03
CA LEU A 406 -16.21 -30.91 -30.62
C LEU A 406 -17.38 -31.90 -30.50
N SER A 407 -17.05 -33.19 -30.60
CA SER A 407 -18.03 -34.25 -30.31
C SER A 407 -18.29 -34.35 -28.80
N ASN A 408 -19.51 -34.78 -28.42
CA ASN A 408 -19.83 -35.03 -27.02
C ASN A 408 -18.87 -36.00 -26.36
N ASP A 409 -18.39 -37.04 -27.05
CA ASP A 409 -17.45 -38.02 -26.52
C ASP A 409 -16.10 -37.41 -26.11
N ILE A 410 -15.59 -36.47 -26.92
CA ILE A 410 -14.35 -35.74 -26.58
C ILE A 410 -14.58 -34.87 -25.36
N ILE A 411 -15.68 -34.10 -25.33
CA ILE A 411 -16.02 -33.20 -24.20
C ILE A 411 -16.18 -33.99 -22.91
N GLU A 412 -16.93 -35.09 -22.95
CA GLU A 412 -17.12 -35.97 -21.78
C GLU A 412 -15.80 -36.62 -21.32
N THR A 413 -14.91 -36.96 -22.26
CA THR A 413 -13.59 -37.47 -21.92
C THR A 413 -12.73 -36.41 -21.22
N MET A 414 -12.74 -35.16 -21.73
CA MET A 414 -12.06 -34.03 -21.08
C MET A 414 -12.60 -33.79 -19.67
N LYS A 415 -13.90 -33.81 -19.49
CA LYS A 415 -14.56 -33.64 -18.17
C LYS A 415 -14.19 -34.76 -17.20
N LYS A 416 -14.14 -36.01 -17.67
CA LYS A 416 -13.68 -37.13 -16.84
C LYS A 416 -12.22 -37.01 -16.42
N GLU A 417 -11.35 -36.53 -17.28
CA GLU A 417 -9.94 -36.26 -16.93
C GLU A 417 -9.86 -35.17 -15.85
N PHE A 418 -10.57 -34.04 -16.03
CA PHE A 418 -10.61 -32.99 -15.01
C PHE A 418 -11.15 -33.52 -13.67
N THR A 419 -12.29 -34.23 -13.68
CA THR A 419 -12.93 -34.75 -12.47
C THR A 419 -12.05 -35.79 -11.75
N TYR A 420 -11.19 -36.51 -12.49
CA TYR A 420 -10.26 -37.47 -11.92
C TYR A 420 -9.07 -36.79 -11.21
N PHE A 421 -8.53 -35.69 -11.78
CA PHE A 421 -7.35 -35.00 -11.25
C PHE A 421 -7.66 -33.83 -10.32
N TYR A 422 -8.93 -33.43 -10.18
CA TYR A 422 -9.36 -32.35 -9.30
C TYR A 422 -10.31 -32.87 -8.23
N PRO A 423 -10.21 -32.36 -6.99
CA PRO A 423 -9.38 -31.24 -6.50
C PRO A 423 -7.87 -31.51 -6.52
N VAL A 424 -7.08 -30.44 -6.45
CA VAL A 424 -5.62 -30.55 -6.31
C VAL A 424 -5.28 -31.23 -4.99
N ASP A 425 -4.65 -32.42 -5.04
CA ASP A 425 -4.30 -33.20 -3.85
C ASP A 425 -3.24 -32.49 -3.02
N SER A 426 -2.14 -32.02 -3.65
CA SER A 426 -1.04 -31.36 -2.95
C SER A 426 -0.31 -30.36 -3.86
N ARG A 427 0.01 -29.17 -3.30
CA ARG A 427 0.81 -28.14 -3.92
C ARG A 427 2.11 -27.93 -3.14
N HIS A 428 3.25 -28.21 -3.76
CA HIS A 428 4.59 -28.05 -3.17
C HIS A 428 5.24 -26.78 -3.67
N SER A 429 5.78 -25.94 -2.76
CA SER A 429 6.47 -24.71 -3.15
C SER A 429 7.34 -24.12 -2.04
N GLY A 430 8.15 -23.10 -2.38
CA GLY A 430 9.01 -22.42 -1.43
C GLY A 430 8.25 -21.44 -0.52
N ARG A 431 8.79 -21.21 0.67
CA ARG A 431 8.21 -20.33 1.68
C ARG A 431 8.06 -18.87 1.19
N ASP A 432 8.95 -18.43 0.32
CA ASP A 432 8.90 -17.11 -0.31
C ASP A 432 7.65 -16.87 -1.17
N LEU A 433 6.94 -17.94 -1.55
CA LEU A 433 5.68 -17.84 -2.29
C LEU A 433 4.42 -17.83 -1.40
N VAL A 434 4.55 -17.97 -0.08
CA VAL A 434 3.42 -17.88 0.85
C VAL A 434 2.74 -16.50 0.77
N GLN A 435 3.54 -15.43 0.73
CA GLN A 435 3.05 -14.04 0.73
C GLN A 435 2.44 -13.59 -0.61
N ASN A 436 2.53 -14.41 -1.65
CA ASN A 436 2.03 -14.07 -2.98
C ASN A 436 1.38 -15.27 -3.68
N HIS A 437 2.12 -16.01 -4.48
CA HIS A 437 1.58 -17.03 -5.39
C HIS A 437 0.73 -18.10 -4.69
N LEU A 438 1.15 -18.62 -3.52
CA LEU A 438 0.38 -19.66 -2.82
C LEU A 438 -0.91 -19.12 -2.19
N SER A 439 -0.89 -17.91 -1.66
CA SER A 439 -2.11 -17.25 -1.17
C SER A 439 -3.07 -16.93 -2.31
N PHE A 440 -2.54 -16.44 -3.45
CA PHE A 440 -3.36 -16.16 -4.64
C PHE A 440 -3.91 -17.45 -5.27
N PHE A 441 -3.16 -18.54 -5.22
CA PHE A 441 -3.62 -19.87 -5.64
C PHE A 441 -4.91 -20.26 -4.89
N VAL A 442 -4.94 -20.11 -3.55
CA VAL A 442 -6.13 -20.42 -2.76
C VAL A 442 -7.27 -19.43 -3.04
N LEU A 443 -6.97 -18.11 -3.02
CA LEU A 443 -7.99 -17.10 -3.32
C LEU A 443 -8.68 -17.33 -4.67
N ASN A 444 -7.91 -17.62 -5.72
CA ASN A 444 -8.49 -17.85 -7.05
C ASN A 444 -9.28 -19.17 -7.11
N HIS A 445 -8.83 -20.23 -6.43
CA HIS A 445 -9.61 -21.47 -6.38
C HIS A 445 -10.97 -21.27 -5.71
N VAL A 446 -11.02 -20.61 -4.56
CA VAL A 446 -12.29 -20.39 -3.84
C VAL A 446 -13.23 -19.42 -4.56
N ALA A 447 -12.70 -18.54 -5.43
CA ALA A 447 -13.49 -17.62 -6.24
C ALA A 447 -14.10 -18.27 -7.49
N ILE A 448 -13.43 -19.27 -8.06
CA ILE A 448 -13.79 -19.88 -9.33
C ILE A 448 -14.52 -21.22 -9.15
N PHE A 449 -14.02 -22.05 -8.23
CA PHE A 449 -14.49 -23.42 -8.06
C PHE A 449 -15.41 -23.59 -6.83
N GLU A 450 -16.34 -24.53 -6.94
CA GLU A 450 -17.13 -24.97 -5.79
C GLU A 450 -16.24 -25.62 -4.71
N LYS A 451 -16.71 -25.61 -3.48
CA LYS A 451 -15.98 -26.13 -2.30
C LYS A 451 -15.41 -27.54 -2.49
N LYS A 452 -16.12 -28.43 -3.17
CA LYS A 452 -15.66 -29.80 -3.45
C LYS A 452 -14.37 -29.89 -4.30
N LEU A 453 -14.02 -28.81 -5.02
CA LEU A 453 -12.87 -28.68 -5.89
C LEU A 453 -11.74 -27.81 -5.30
N TRP A 454 -11.88 -27.38 -4.06
CA TRP A 454 -10.85 -26.59 -3.37
C TRP A 454 -9.59 -27.44 -3.12
N PRO A 455 -8.39 -26.84 -3.15
CA PRO A 455 -7.13 -27.56 -2.90
C PRO A 455 -7.10 -28.22 -1.52
N GLN A 456 -6.50 -29.40 -1.41
CA GLN A 456 -6.51 -30.20 -0.19
C GLN A 456 -5.25 -30.05 0.67
N GLU A 457 -4.09 -29.82 0.04
CA GLU A 457 -2.83 -29.73 0.75
C GLU A 457 -1.87 -28.69 0.13
N ILE A 458 -1.14 -28.01 1.00
CA ILE A 458 0.05 -27.22 0.63
C ILE A 458 1.24 -27.68 1.46
N VAL A 459 2.35 -27.99 0.77
CA VAL A 459 3.64 -28.31 1.41
C VAL A 459 4.62 -27.20 1.10
N VAL A 460 5.11 -26.52 2.15
CA VAL A 460 6.04 -25.40 2.04
C VAL A 460 7.42 -25.82 2.46
N ASN A 461 8.36 -25.78 1.52
CA ASN A 461 9.78 -26.05 1.77
C ASN A 461 10.55 -24.76 2.06
N GLY A 462 11.63 -24.88 2.82
CA GLY A 462 12.55 -23.78 3.09
C GLY A 462 13.35 -23.35 1.86
N SER A 463 14.03 -22.20 1.98
CA SER A 463 14.92 -21.71 0.93
C SER A 463 16.16 -22.61 0.81
N VAL A 464 16.62 -22.85 -0.42
CA VAL A 464 17.93 -23.45 -0.67
C VAL A 464 19.00 -22.41 -0.37
N MET A 465 19.96 -22.79 0.47
CA MET A 465 21.03 -21.92 0.92
C MET A 465 22.35 -22.28 0.23
N MET A 466 23.11 -21.26 -0.14
CA MET A 466 24.47 -21.39 -0.65
C MET A 466 25.38 -20.46 0.14
N ASP A 467 26.42 -20.99 0.78
CA ASP A 467 27.37 -20.24 1.60
C ASP A 467 26.71 -19.31 2.65
N GLY A 468 25.60 -19.80 3.27
CA GLY A 468 24.88 -19.05 4.30
C GLY A 468 23.90 -17.99 3.77
N ALA A 469 23.78 -17.82 2.44
CA ALA A 469 22.82 -16.93 1.80
C ALA A 469 21.76 -17.70 1.00
N LYS A 470 20.57 -17.10 0.83
CA LYS A 470 19.53 -17.68 -0.05
C LYS A 470 20.06 -17.75 -1.48
N MET A 471 19.92 -18.91 -2.11
CA MET A 471 20.27 -19.10 -3.53
C MET A 471 19.32 -18.27 -4.41
N SER A 472 19.87 -17.38 -5.22
CA SER A 472 19.09 -16.47 -6.09
C SER A 472 19.86 -16.14 -7.37
N LYS A 473 19.15 -16.13 -8.50
CA LYS A 473 19.71 -15.70 -9.80
C LYS A 473 20.26 -14.27 -9.75
N SER A 474 19.56 -13.37 -9.04
CA SER A 474 19.98 -11.98 -8.88
C SER A 474 21.26 -11.81 -8.04
N MET A 475 21.55 -12.76 -7.17
CA MET A 475 22.78 -12.80 -6.36
C MET A 475 23.94 -13.51 -7.07
N GLY A 476 23.68 -14.19 -8.19
CA GLY A 476 24.70 -14.92 -8.92
C GLY A 476 25.31 -16.11 -8.16
N ASN A 477 24.65 -16.60 -7.13
CA ASN A 477 25.09 -17.70 -6.26
C ASN A 477 24.31 -19.01 -6.52
N ILE A 478 24.04 -19.29 -7.79
CA ILE A 478 23.35 -20.51 -8.24
C ILE A 478 24.38 -21.55 -8.66
#